data_47963092afd593a819a99d3b7736b2e9
#
_entry.id   47963092afd593a819a99d3b7736b2e9
#
_cell.length_a   1.000
_cell.length_b   1.000
_cell.length_c   1.000
_cell.angle_alpha   90.00
_cell.angle_beta   90.00
_cell.angle_gamma   90.00
#
_symmetry.space_group_name_H-M   'P 1'
#
loop_
_entity.id
_entity.type
_entity.pdbx_description
1 polymer ?
#
loop_
_entity_poly.entity_id
_entity_poly.type
_entity_poly.pdbx_seq_one_letter_code
_entity_poly.pdbx_strand_id
1 'polypeptide(L)'
;AYLGEKFAVVYEDSAVCKFSNNGEYKIKGLYVTNSTYAYLDMKNGSAYSKKFVAGDWFKVIIKGFSAQNVLLGTREVYLADFRDGKTTLLHKWGYVSLEEAIPAKVQRLEFYFDSSDKGVWGVNTPKYVCIDNVLVVR
;
A
#
# COMPACT_ATOMS: atom_id res chain seq x y z
N ALA A 1 -6.66 -14.13 -1.20
CA ALA A 1 -5.68 -13.84 -2.26
C ALA A 1 -6.39 -13.43 -3.55
N TYR A 2 -5.73 -12.64 -4.38
CA TYR A 2 -6.26 -12.30 -5.71
C TYR A 2 -6.21 -13.53 -6.62
N LEU A 3 -5.07 -14.20 -6.63
CA LEU A 3 -4.89 -15.48 -7.33
C LEU A 3 -4.25 -16.49 -6.39
N GLY A 4 -4.69 -17.74 -6.49
CA GLY A 4 -4.20 -18.82 -5.63
C GLY A 4 -4.71 -18.70 -4.20
N GLU A 5 -3.95 -19.28 -3.27
CA GLU A 5 -4.36 -19.40 -1.86
C GLU A 5 -3.56 -18.50 -0.92
N LYS A 6 -2.52 -17.82 -1.41
CA LYS A 6 -1.60 -17.05 -0.57
C LYS A 6 -1.46 -15.62 -1.07
N PHE A 7 -1.27 -14.72 -0.13
CA PHE A 7 -0.95 -13.33 -0.38
C PHE A 7 -0.02 -12.84 0.72
N ALA A 8 0.61 -11.69 0.50
CA ALA A 8 1.48 -11.09 1.49
C ALA A 8 0.74 -9.99 2.26
N VAL A 9 1.03 -9.89 3.55
CA VAL A 9 0.58 -8.77 4.38
C VAL A 9 1.79 -7.90 4.67
N VAL A 10 1.70 -6.64 4.25
CA VAL A 10 2.73 -5.64 4.52
C VAL A 10 2.35 -4.90 5.79
N TYR A 11 3.27 -4.82 6.73
CA TYR A 11 3.07 -4.18 8.02
C TYR A 11 4.14 -3.15 8.30
N GLU A 12 3.72 -1.97 8.77
CA GLU A 12 4.57 -0.85 9.19
C GLU A 12 5.35 -0.21 8.04
N ASP A 13 5.93 0.96 8.34
CA ASP A 13 6.77 1.68 7.41
C ASP A 13 8.08 0.94 7.15
N SER A 14 8.63 1.12 5.95
CA SER A 14 9.89 0.54 5.49
C SER A 14 9.84 -0.95 5.23
N ALA A 15 8.67 -1.57 5.16
CA ALA A 15 8.55 -2.96 4.73
C ALA A 15 9.05 -3.11 3.29
N VAL A 16 9.73 -4.20 2.99
CA VAL A 16 10.44 -4.41 1.73
C VAL A 16 9.91 -5.62 0.99
N CYS A 17 9.67 -5.45 -0.31
CA CYS A 17 9.41 -6.54 -1.25
C CYS A 17 10.53 -6.54 -2.29
N LYS A 18 11.29 -7.62 -2.41
CA LYS A 18 12.36 -7.71 -3.40
C LYS A 18 12.38 -9.09 -4.06
N PHE A 19 13.09 -9.18 -5.17
CA PHE A 19 13.20 -10.43 -5.92
C PHE A 19 14.22 -11.37 -5.24
N SER A 20 13.92 -12.67 -5.26
CA SER A 20 14.74 -13.69 -4.58
C SER A 20 16.15 -13.80 -5.17
N ASN A 21 16.34 -13.44 -6.43
CA ASN A 21 17.65 -13.47 -7.11
C ASN A 21 18.42 -12.16 -6.97
N ASN A 22 17.92 -11.18 -6.20
CA ASN A 22 18.47 -9.83 -6.06
C ASN A 22 18.60 -9.07 -7.39
N GLY A 23 17.86 -9.48 -8.41
CA GLY A 23 17.86 -8.81 -9.71
C GLY A 23 17.05 -7.52 -9.72
N GLU A 24 17.17 -6.77 -10.81
CA GLU A 24 16.39 -5.56 -11.06
C GLU A 24 15.37 -5.83 -12.16
N TYR A 25 14.13 -5.41 -11.94
CA TYR A 25 13.04 -5.63 -12.89
C TYR A 25 12.15 -4.39 -12.96
N LYS A 26 11.59 -4.12 -14.13
CA LYS A 26 10.52 -3.14 -14.26
C LYS A 26 9.23 -3.79 -13.82
N ILE A 27 8.55 -3.17 -12.85
CA ILE A 27 7.31 -3.72 -12.29
C ILE A 27 6.14 -3.08 -13.01
N LYS A 28 5.29 -3.93 -13.60
CA LYS A 28 4.07 -3.50 -14.29
C LYS A 28 3.02 -3.03 -13.30
N GLY A 29 2.83 -3.78 -12.23
CA GLY A 29 1.84 -3.48 -11.21
C GLY A 29 1.66 -4.61 -10.21
N LEU A 30 0.72 -4.41 -9.32
CA LEU A 30 0.36 -5.41 -8.30
C LEU A 30 -1.10 -5.21 -7.90
N TYR A 31 -1.62 -6.16 -7.15
CA TYR A 31 -2.96 -6.05 -6.55
C TYR A 31 -2.84 -5.75 -5.07
N VAL A 32 -3.72 -4.86 -4.58
CA VAL A 32 -3.74 -4.45 -3.18
C VAL A 32 -5.17 -4.47 -2.64
N THR A 33 -5.28 -4.64 -1.32
CA THR A 33 -6.52 -4.41 -0.58
C THR A 33 -6.17 -4.13 0.88
N ASN A 34 -7.14 -3.61 1.64
CA ASN A 34 -6.98 -3.46 3.08
C ASN A 34 -6.90 -4.83 3.76
N SER A 35 -6.10 -4.91 4.84
CA SER A 35 -6.25 -6.02 5.77
C SER A 35 -7.62 -5.93 6.45
N THR A 36 -8.12 -7.05 6.92
CA THR A 36 -9.39 -7.08 7.68
C THR A 36 -9.30 -6.16 8.91
N TYR A 37 -8.16 -6.15 9.59
CA TYR A 37 -7.94 -5.32 10.76
C TYR A 37 -8.06 -3.82 10.42
N ALA A 38 -7.33 -3.33 9.43
CA ALA A 38 -7.39 -1.92 9.03
C ALA A 38 -8.79 -1.55 8.53
N TYR A 39 -9.40 -2.41 7.72
CA TYR A 39 -10.75 -2.21 7.21
C TYR A 39 -11.77 -2.02 8.34
N LEU A 40 -11.78 -2.93 9.32
CA LEU A 40 -12.73 -2.88 10.41
C LEU A 40 -12.48 -1.68 11.34
N ASP A 41 -11.22 -1.32 11.58
CA ASP A 41 -10.90 -0.15 12.40
C ASP A 41 -11.35 1.15 11.73
N MET A 42 -11.16 1.30 10.43
CA MET A 42 -11.65 2.47 9.71
C MET A 42 -13.18 2.50 9.64
N LYS A 43 -13.81 1.35 9.50
CA LYS A 43 -15.27 1.23 9.39
C LYS A 43 -15.97 1.50 10.72
N ASN A 44 -15.44 0.99 11.82
CA ASN A 44 -16.10 0.98 13.12
C ASN A 44 -15.41 1.81 14.19
N GLY A 45 -14.12 2.12 14.01
CA GLY A 45 -13.28 2.70 15.05
C GLY A 45 -12.85 1.64 16.07
N SER A 46 -11.86 2.01 16.89
CA SER A 46 -11.36 1.19 17.98
C SER A 46 -10.82 2.08 19.09
N ALA A 47 -10.24 1.48 20.15
CA ALA A 47 -9.61 2.22 21.23
C ALA A 47 -8.40 3.05 20.75
N TYR A 48 -7.79 2.69 19.63
CA TYR A 48 -6.53 3.29 19.15
C TYR A 48 -6.67 4.07 17.85
N SER A 49 -7.75 3.89 17.11
CA SER A 49 -7.98 4.57 15.84
C SER A 49 -9.43 4.97 15.68
N LYS A 50 -9.66 6.05 14.94
CA LYS A 50 -11.00 6.59 14.77
C LYS A 50 -11.77 5.85 13.68
N LYS A 51 -13.09 5.87 13.79
CA LYS A 51 -14.01 5.56 12.69
C LYS A 51 -13.86 6.65 11.62
N PHE A 52 -13.70 6.25 10.35
CA PHE A 52 -13.58 7.20 9.26
C PHE A 52 -14.92 7.86 8.95
N VAL A 53 -14.86 9.18 8.75
CA VAL A 53 -15.98 10.04 8.37
C VAL A 53 -15.53 10.94 7.21
N ALA A 54 -16.42 11.79 6.72
CA ALA A 54 -16.12 12.71 5.63
C ALA A 54 -14.80 13.46 5.87
N GLY A 55 -13.93 13.46 4.87
CA GLY A 55 -12.61 14.08 4.91
C GLY A 55 -11.47 13.15 5.29
N ASP A 56 -11.75 12.00 5.85
CA ASP A 56 -10.70 11.04 6.25
C ASP A 56 -10.12 10.27 5.06
N TRP A 57 -8.87 9.84 5.22
CA TRP A 57 -8.18 9.08 4.19
C TRP A 57 -7.06 8.23 4.79
N PHE A 58 -6.71 7.15 4.10
CA PHE A 58 -5.61 6.26 4.45
C PHE A 58 -4.96 5.78 3.16
N LYS A 59 -3.64 5.90 3.06
CA LYS A 59 -2.91 5.52 1.86
C LYS A 59 -1.66 4.73 2.16
N VAL A 60 -1.27 3.87 1.22
CA VAL A 60 0.04 3.26 1.15
C VAL A 60 0.86 4.00 0.09
N ILE A 61 2.13 4.20 0.39
CA ILE A 61 3.09 4.88 -0.48
C ILE A 61 4.12 3.83 -0.89
N ILE A 62 4.16 3.51 -2.18
CA ILE A 62 5.04 2.49 -2.74
C ILE A 62 6.21 3.19 -3.39
N LYS A 63 7.43 2.90 -2.93
CA LYS A 63 8.67 3.49 -3.45
C LYS A 63 9.52 2.42 -4.12
N GLY A 64 10.01 2.71 -5.32
CA GLY A 64 10.91 1.81 -6.05
C GLY A 64 12.36 2.27 -5.94
N PHE A 65 13.24 1.36 -5.57
CA PHE A 65 14.68 1.64 -5.39
C PHE A 65 15.54 0.76 -6.28
N SER A 66 16.64 1.34 -6.79
CA SER A 66 17.65 0.59 -7.51
C SER A 66 18.53 -0.23 -6.56
N ALA A 67 19.37 -1.10 -7.13
CA ALA A 67 20.39 -1.83 -6.36
C ALA A 67 21.38 -0.89 -5.64
N GLN A 68 21.53 0.34 -6.11
CA GLN A 68 22.40 1.36 -5.51
C GLN A 68 21.65 2.26 -4.52
N ASN A 69 20.45 1.87 -4.09
CA ASN A 69 19.62 2.61 -3.14
C ASN A 69 19.16 3.98 -3.66
N VAL A 70 18.98 4.13 -4.96
CA VAL A 70 18.46 5.34 -5.57
C VAL A 70 16.93 5.21 -5.70
N LEU A 71 16.20 6.21 -5.21
CA LEU A 71 14.74 6.27 -5.37
C LEU A 71 14.42 6.58 -6.84
N LEU A 72 13.72 5.67 -7.51
CA LEU A 72 13.41 5.76 -8.94
C LEU A 72 11.96 6.17 -9.22
N GLY A 73 11.12 6.19 -8.22
CA GLY A 73 9.74 6.62 -8.36
C GLY A 73 8.89 6.25 -7.17
N THR A 74 7.71 6.87 -7.09
CA THR A 74 6.77 6.72 -5.98
C THR A 74 5.34 6.64 -6.51
N ARG A 75 4.55 5.72 -5.95
CA ARG A 75 3.12 5.58 -6.25
C ARG A 75 2.33 5.61 -4.95
N GLU A 76 1.42 6.56 -4.82
CA GLU A 76 0.49 6.61 -3.70
C GLU A 76 -0.81 5.91 -4.07
N VAL A 77 -1.33 5.10 -3.16
CA VAL A 77 -2.59 4.36 -3.37
C VAL A 77 -3.49 4.58 -2.17
N TYR A 78 -4.68 5.13 -2.39
CA TYR A 78 -5.65 5.31 -1.32
C TYR A 78 -6.37 4.00 -1.03
N LEU A 79 -6.20 3.52 0.20
CA LEU A 79 -6.89 2.33 0.72
C LEU A 79 -8.24 2.70 1.32
N ALA A 80 -8.39 3.96 1.70
CA ALA A 80 -9.65 4.59 2.07
C ALA A 80 -9.59 6.06 1.65
N ASP A 81 -10.68 6.57 1.11
CA ASP A 81 -10.77 7.96 0.67
C ASP A 81 -12.19 8.48 0.86
N PHE A 82 -12.37 9.29 1.88
CA PHE A 82 -13.65 9.92 2.23
C PHE A 82 -13.61 11.42 1.98
N ARG A 83 -12.68 11.89 1.15
CA ARG A 83 -12.57 13.30 0.78
C ARG A 83 -13.54 13.61 -0.35
N ASP A 84 -13.97 14.87 -0.42
CA ASP A 84 -14.76 15.40 -1.54
C ASP A 84 -16.01 14.57 -1.86
N GLY A 85 -16.73 14.14 -0.83
CA GLY A 85 -17.96 13.36 -0.97
C GLY A 85 -17.76 11.89 -1.31
N LYS A 86 -16.51 11.42 -1.38
CA LYS A 86 -16.22 10.01 -1.59
C LYS A 86 -16.48 9.19 -0.33
N THR A 87 -16.77 7.91 -0.50
CA THR A 87 -16.94 6.96 0.60
C THR A 87 -16.21 5.64 0.29
N THR A 88 -15.05 5.75 -0.34
CA THR A 88 -14.28 4.58 -0.74
C THR A 88 -13.58 3.97 0.47
N LEU A 89 -13.85 2.71 0.73
CA LEU A 89 -13.19 1.89 1.74
C LEU A 89 -12.88 0.56 1.06
N LEU A 90 -11.64 0.41 0.62
CA LEU A 90 -11.25 -0.73 -0.23
C LEU A 90 -11.35 -2.03 0.55
N HIS A 91 -12.13 -2.97 0.02
CA HIS A 91 -12.36 -4.28 0.62
C HIS A 91 -12.21 -5.42 -0.38
N LYS A 92 -11.99 -5.10 -1.64
CA LYS A 92 -11.72 -6.05 -2.73
C LYS A 92 -10.35 -5.78 -3.31
N TRP A 93 -9.74 -6.76 -3.94
CA TRP A 93 -8.47 -6.60 -4.61
C TRP A 93 -8.59 -5.58 -5.76
N GLY A 94 -7.71 -4.58 -5.74
CA GLY A 94 -7.63 -3.58 -6.79
C GLY A 94 -6.27 -3.59 -7.46
N TYR A 95 -6.25 -3.49 -8.78
CA TYR A 95 -5.00 -3.41 -9.53
C TYR A 95 -4.40 -2.01 -9.43
N VAL A 96 -3.10 -1.96 -9.18
CA VAL A 96 -2.32 -0.72 -9.14
C VAL A 96 -1.23 -0.80 -10.19
N SER A 97 -1.30 0.07 -11.20
CA SER A 97 -0.24 0.18 -12.20
C SER A 97 0.96 0.94 -11.63
N LEU A 98 2.15 0.44 -11.87
CA LEU A 98 3.42 1.08 -11.48
C LEU A 98 4.24 1.55 -12.68
N GLU A 99 3.78 1.33 -13.90
CA GLU A 99 4.56 1.62 -15.10
C GLU A 99 4.91 3.10 -15.26
N GLU A 100 3.97 4.00 -14.98
CA GLU A 100 4.20 5.44 -15.11
C GLU A 100 4.93 6.03 -13.91
N ALA A 101 4.54 5.61 -12.71
CA ALA A 101 5.08 6.17 -11.46
C ALA A 101 6.51 5.67 -11.20
N ILE A 102 6.81 4.43 -11.58
CA ILE A 102 8.12 3.80 -11.38
C ILE A 102 8.54 3.18 -12.72
N PRO A 103 8.99 4.02 -13.69
CA PRO A 103 9.23 3.56 -15.07
C PRO A 103 10.54 2.79 -15.25
N ALA A 104 11.42 2.80 -14.28
CA ALA A 104 12.74 2.16 -14.36
C ALA A 104 12.74 0.79 -13.72
N LYS A 105 13.77 0.00 -13.97
CA LYS A 105 14.01 -1.27 -13.28
C LYS A 105 14.38 -1.02 -11.83
N VAL A 106 13.75 -1.73 -10.91
CA VAL A 106 14.00 -1.62 -9.49
C VAL A 106 14.47 -2.94 -8.91
N GLN A 107 15.27 -2.89 -7.86
CA GLN A 107 15.66 -4.07 -7.08
C GLN A 107 14.61 -4.41 -6.05
N ARG A 108 13.97 -3.38 -5.47
CA ARG A 108 12.97 -3.57 -4.41
C ARG A 108 11.91 -2.50 -4.45
N LEU A 109 10.77 -2.84 -3.85
CA LEU A 109 9.73 -1.89 -3.45
C LEU A 109 9.77 -1.74 -1.94
N GLU A 110 9.61 -0.52 -1.47
CA GLU A 110 9.41 -0.22 -0.04
C GLU A 110 8.03 0.38 0.14
N PHE A 111 7.41 0.07 1.27
CA PHE A 111 6.05 0.49 1.57
C PHE A 111 6.03 1.41 2.78
N TYR A 112 5.27 2.49 2.68
CA TYR A 112 5.08 3.48 3.74
C TYR A 112 3.60 3.79 3.83
N PHE A 113 3.15 4.30 4.97
CA PHE A 113 1.74 4.58 5.20
C PHE A 113 1.56 6.01 5.69
N ASP A 114 0.41 6.60 5.32
CA ASP A 114 -0.04 7.86 5.89
C ASP A 114 -1.56 7.85 6.01
N SER A 115 -2.08 8.61 6.96
CA SER A 115 -3.51 8.68 7.25
C SER A 115 -3.85 10.05 7.79
N SER A 116 -5.10 10.47 7.61
CA SER A 116 -5.65 11.64 8.30
C SER A 116 -5.76 11.43 9.81
N ASP A 117 -5.86 10.18 10.26
CA ASP A 117 -5.93 9.82 11.69
C ASP A 117 -4.52 9.69 12.25
N LYS A 118 -3.98 10.81 12.75
CA LYS A 118 -2.64 10.90 13.34
C LYS A 118 -2.70 11.52 14.73
N GLY A 119 -1.77 11.09 15.56
CA GLY A 119 -1.58 11.66 16.91
C GLY A 119 -0.09 11.87 17.19
N VAL A 120 0.23 12.00 18.48
CA VAL A 120 1.62 12.25 18.92
C VAL A 120 2.59 11.14 18.56
N TRP A 121 2.08 9.93 18.35
CA TRP A 121 2.87 8.74 18.00
C TRP A 121 2.83 8.43 16.49
N GLY A 122 2.31 9.35 15.66
CA GLY A 122 2.18 9.18 14.22
C GLY A 122 0.80 8.66 13.83
N VAL A 123 0.75 7.84 12.78
CA VAL A 123 -0.49 7.30 12.22
C VAL A 123 -1.15 6.33 13.21
N ASN A 124 -2.43 6.57 13.51
CA ASN A 124 -3.23 5.72 14.39
C ASN A 124 -3.92 4.58 13.64
N THR A 125 -4.30 4.80 12.37
CA THR A 125 -4.86 3.75 11.52
C THR A 125 -3.87 2.59 11.44
N PRO A 126 -4.31 1.32 11.60
CA PRO A 126 -3.40 0.18 11.50
C PRO A 126 -2.67 0.16 10.16
N LYS A 127 -1.34 0.22 10.19
CA LYS A 127 -0.49 0.33 9.01
C LYS A 127 -0.28 -1.04 8.38
N TYR A 128 -1.31 -1.53 7.70
CA TYR A 128 -1.31 -2.81 6.98
C TYR A 128 -1.84 -2.61 5.58
N VAL A 129 -1.30 -3.36 4.64
CA VAL A 129 -1.89 -3.55 3.32
C VAL A 129 -1.62 -4.98 2.87
N CYS A 130 -2.60 -5.60 2.24
CA CYS A 130 -2.42 -6.90 1.60
C CYS A 130 -2.00 -6.68 0.15
N ILE A 131 -1.00 -7.41 -0.30
CA ILE A 131 -0.53 -7.36 -1.68
C ILE A 131 -0.50 -8.76 -2.28
N ASP A 132 -0.72 -8.83 -3.58
CA ASP A 132 -0.67 -10.09 -4.30
C ASP A 132 -0.31 -9.83 -5.77
N ASN A 133 0.18 -10.87 -6.41
CA ASN A 133 0.38 -10.94 -7.85
C ASN A 133 1.19 -9.76 -8.41
N VAL A 134 2.42 -9.60 -7.92
CA VAL A 134 3.36 -8.60 -8.44
C VAL A 134 3.77 -8.99 -9.86
N LEU A 135 3.44 -8.14 -10.82
CA LEU A 135 3.70 -8.39 -12.24
C LEU A 135 4.92 -7.60 -12.70
N VAL A 136 5.82 -8.29 -13.37
CA VAL A 136 7.01 -7.67 -13.96
C VAL A 136 6.87 -7.56 -15.47
N VAL A 137 7.54 -6.57 -16.05
CA VAL A 137 7.62 -6.41 -17.51
C VAL A 137 8.73 -7.31 -18.02
N ARG A 138 8.42 -8.08 -19.03
CA ARG A 138 9.37 -9.00 -19.66
C ARG A 138 9.93 -8.42 -20.95
#